data_64cca4674cea154ba22161f2128e0254
#
_entry.id   64cca4674cea154ba22161f2128e0254
#
_cell.length_a   1.000
_cell.length_b   1.000
_cell.length_c   1.000
_cell.angle_alpha   90.00
_cell.angle_beta   90.00
_cell.angle_gamma   90.00
#
_symmetry.space_group_name_H-M   'P 1'
#
loop_
_entity.id
_entity.type
_entity.pdbx_description
1 polymer ?
#
loop_
_entity_poly.entity_id
_entity_poly.type
_entity_poly.pdbx_seq_one_letter_code
_entity_poly.pdbx_strand_id
1 'polypeptide(L)'
;HSTRADAQPFAMLGPKNNAGKIEPFKHSRQERAMARILGVARFVEGWLGTYAKGVERRVKAGMGSGHNTHPKYGVGTTEYMRLHGGYAITLECGQHHSPSSPEVAYKAIRNVMAHLGITGEDPPQASGKWEALKINNVIDRAHGGDQFARAWASFDTLKKGDLIGTRHDGTEVRAEGDGWIVFPDVGAKPGNEWFYFARANPEIWD
;
A
#
# COMPACT_ATOMS: atom_id res chain seq x y z
N HIS A 1 4.23 0.73 10.98
CA HIS A 1 2.85 0.30 10.75
C HIS A 1 2.71 -1.22 10.81
N SER A 2 1.48 -1.71 10.81
CA SER A 2 1.12 -3.12 10.73
C SER A 2 -0.31 -3.28 10.21
N THR A 3 -0.63 -4.43 9.63
CA THR A 3 -1.91 -4.68 8.96
C THR A 3 -2.93 -5.43 9.83
N ARG A 4 -4.23 -5.22 9.57
CA ARG A 4 -5.30 -6.01 10.20
C ARG A 4 -5.40 -7.40 9.60
N ALA A 5 -5.46 -7.48 8.27
CA ALA A 5 -5.39 -8.75 7.56
C ALA A 5 -3.98 -9.32 7.64
N ASP A 6 -3.85 -10.64 7.51
CA ASP A 6 -2.53 -11.27 7.45
C ASP A 6 -1.72 -10.74 6.27
N ALA A 7 -0.45 -10.49 6.50
CA ALA A 7 0.49 -10.01 5.49
C ALA A 7 1.94 -10.29 5.92
N GLN A 8 2.77 -10.67 4.96
CA GLN A 8 4.22 -10.58 5.14
C GLN A 8 4.64 -9.10 5.17
N PRO A 9 5.74 -8.75 5.87
CA PRO A 9 6.24 -7.38 5.90
C PRO A 9 6.51 -6.83 4.50
N PHE A 10 6.15 -5.57 4.27
CA PHE A 10 6.37 -4.88 2.99
C PHE A 10 6.53 -3.37 3.19
N ALA A 11 7.08 -2.68 2.19
CA ALA A 11 7.26 -1.24 2.23
C ALA A 11 6.47 -0.54 1.12
N MET A 12 5.89 0.61 1.45
CA MET A 12 5.22 1.47 0.49
C MET A 12 6.12 2.64 0.10
N LEU A 13 6.32 2.80 -1.19
CA LEU A 13 7.17 3.81 -1.80
C LEU A 13 6.35 4.90 -2.45
N GLY A 14 6.94 6.09 -2.55
CA GLY A 14 6.44 7.16 -3.38
C GLY A 14 6.62 6.90 -4.88
N PRO A 15 6.03 7.75 -5.71
CA PRO A 15 6.10 7.60 -7.15
C PRO A 15 7.54 7.77 -7.67
N LYS A 16 7.89 7.01 -8.70
CA LYS A 16 9.19 7.12 -9.37
C LYS A 16 9.38 8.48 -10.03
N ASN A 17 8.35 8.96 -10.72
CA ASN A 17 8.31 10.24 -11.38
C ASN A 17 7.28 11.15 -10.74
N ASN A 18 7.73 12.34 -10.46
CA ASN A 18 6.96 13.29 -9.70
C ASN A 18 6.53 14.50 -10.52
N ALA A 19 5.93 14.29 -11.65
CA ALA A 19 5.22 15.32 -12.38
C ALA A 19 3.81 15.61 -11.83
N GLY A 20 3.35 14.82 -10.85
CA GLY A 20 2.03 14.93 -10.27
C GLY A 20 1.92 16.08 -9.27
N LYS A 21 0.84 16.87 -9.37
CA LYS A 21 0.54 17.98 -8.44
C LYS A 21 0.20 17.50 -7.02
N ILE A 22 -0.21 16.23 -6.87
CA ILE A 22 -0.68 15.70 -5.59
C ILE A 22 0.47 15.29 -4.68
N GLU A 23 1.60 14.85 -5.25
CA GLU A 23 2.76 14.37 -4.49
C GLU A 23 4.06 14.77 -5.20
N PRO A 24 4.44 16.07 -5.20
CA PRO A 24 5.73 16.51 -5.77
C PRO A 24 6.88 15.87 -5.00
N PHE A 25 7.74 15.11 -5.72
CA PHE A 25 8.76 14.30 -5.10
C PHE A 25 10.09 14.34 -5.88
N LYS A 26 11.15 14.85 -5.27
CA LYS A 26 12.46 15.04 -5.89
C LYS A 26 13.47 13.94 -5.54
N HIS A 27 13.20 13.16 -4.50
CA HIS A 27 14.17 12.27 -3.88
C HIS A 27 13.85 10.78 -4.09
N SER A 28 13.26 10.43 -5.24
CA SER A 28 12.88 9.05 -5.52
C SER A 28 14.08 8.09 -5.51
N ARG A 29 15.26 8.53 -5.93
CA ARG A 29 16.48 7.72 -5.88
C ARG A 29 16.92 7.44 -4.46
N GLN A 30 16.93 8.45 -3.59
CA GLN A 30 17.31 8.32 -2.18
C GLN A 30 16.33 7.42 -1.43
N GLU A 31 15.03 7.60 -1.68
CA GLU A 31 14.00 6.75 -1.09
C GLU A 31 14.16 5.29 -1.50
N ARG A 32 14.42 5.01 -2.78
CA ARG A 32 14.65 3.64 -3.27
C ARG A 32 15.96 3.03 -2.75
N ALA A 33 17.01 3.82 -2.61
CA ALA A 33 18.24 3.37 -1.97
C ALA A 33 17.99 2.96 -0.52
N MET A 34 17.26 3.80 0.23
CA MET A 34 16.84 3.49 1.61
C MET A 34 15.92 2.27 1.68
N ALA A 35 15.00 2.11 0.72
CA ALA A 35 14.09 0.96 0.67
C ALA A 35 14.83 -0.36 0.59
N ARG A 36 15.86 -0.44 -0.23
CA ARG A 36 16.63 -1.66 -0.49
C ARG A 36 17.32 -2.24 0.75
N ILE A 37 17.53 -1.43 1.78
CA ILE A 37 18.22 -1.84 3.02
C ILE A 37 17.27 -2.09 4.19
N LEU A 38 15.96 -1.93 4.02
CA LEU A 38 14.97 -2.12 5.11
C LEU A 38 14.93 -3.53 5.67
N GLY A 39 15.31 -4.53 4.85
CA GLY A 39 15.25 -5.95 5.25
C GLY A 39 13.91 -6.61 4.93
N VAL A 40 13.10 -6.02 4.05
CA VAL A 40 11.87 -6.60 3.49
C VAL A 40 12.04 -6.89 2.00
N ALA A 41 11.28 -7.84 1.48
CA ALA A 41 11.41 -8.29 0.09
C ALA A 41 10.31 -7.76 -0.84
N ARG A 42 9.24 -7.15 -0.30
CA ARG A 42 8.11 -6.66 -1.10
C ARG A 42 7.98 -5.15 -1.00
N PHE A 43 7.77 -4.53 -2.16
CA PHE A 43 7.63 -3.09 -2.30
C PHE A 43 6.40 -2.75 -3.12
N VAL A 44 5.67 -1.74 -2.67
CA VAL A 44 4.38 -1.34 -3.25
C VAL A 44 4.39 0.16 -3.51
N GLU A 45 3.96 0.59 -4.69
CA GLU A 45 3.70 1.99 -5.00
C GLU A 45 2.26 2.23 -5.45
N GLY A 46 1.89 3.49 -5.69
CA GLY A 46 0.60 3.85 -6.29
C GLY A 46 -0.50 4.20 -5.29
N TRP A 47 -0.17 4.31 -3.99
CA TRP A 47 -1.13 4.62 -2.93
C TRP A 47 -1.96 5.88 -3.23
N LEU A 48 -1.33 7.05 -3.26
CA LEU A 48 -2.05 8.32 -3.30
C LEU A 48 -2.85 8.51 -4.59
N GLY A 49 -2.29 8.09 -5.73
CA GLY A 49 -3.00 8.16 -7.01
C GLY A 49 -4.23 7.25 -7.06
N THR A 50 -4.14 6.06 -6.46
CA THR A 50 -5.27 5.12 -6.39
C THR A 50 -6.32 5.60 -5.39
N TYR A 51 -5.90 6.14 -4.25
CA TYR A 51 -6.79 6.77 -3.27
C TYR A 51 -7.59 7.91 -3.91
N ALA A 52 -6.93 8.81 -4.64
CA ALA A 52 -7.57 9.93 -5.33
C ALA A 52 -8.65 9.46 -6.33
N LYS A 53 -8.35 8.42 -7.13
CA LYS A 53 -9.34 7.81 -8.03
C LYS A 53 -10.55 7.22 -7.28
N GLY A 54 -10.31 6.61 -6.12
CA GLY A 54 -11.39 6.14 -5.24
C GLY A 54 -12.28 7.29 -4.76
N VAL A 55 -11.67 8.39 -4.31
CA VAL A 55 -12.39 9.60 -3.91
C VAL A 55 -13.25 10.16 -5.05
N GLU A 56 -12.69 10.32 -6.24
CA GLU A 56 -13.43 10.80 -7.41
C GLU A 56 -14.66 9.94 -7.71
N ARG A 57 -14.50 8.61 -7.66
CA ARG A 57 -15.60 7.67 -7.87
C ARG A 57 -16.67 7.79 -6.80
N ARG A 58 -16.30 7.87 -5.52
CA ARG A 58 -17.24 8.03 -4.40
C ARG A 58 -18.02 9.32 -4.49
N VAL A 59 -17.35 10.43 -4.75
CA VAL A 59 -17.99 11.74 -4.93
C VAL A 59 -18.97 11.71 -6.09
N LYS A 60 -18.56 11.16 -7.24
CA LYS A 60 -19.43 11.04 -8.44
C LYS A 60 -20.66 10.16 -8.19
N ALA A 61 -20.53 9.15 -7.37
CA ALA A 61 -21.62 8.25 -6.99
C ALA A 61 -22.49 8.79 -5.85
N GLY A 62 -22.22 9.99 -5.32
CA GLY A 62 -22.89 10.52 -4.13
C GLY A 62 -22.64 9.71 -2.86
N MET A 63 -21.60 8.89 -2.88
CA MET A 63 -21.18 8.04 -1.77
C MET A 63 -20.09 8.70 -0.95
N GLY A 64 -19.94 8.23 0.27
CA GLY A 64 -18.90 8.72 1.17
C GLY A 64 -19.37 9.91 2.01
N SER A 65 -18.69 10.13 3.11
CA SER A 65 -18.95 11.25 4.02
C SER A 65 -17.64 11.72 4.64
N GLY A 66 -17.53 13.02 4.88
CA GLY A 66 -16.38 13.59 5.60
C GLY A 66 -15.04 13.31 4.90
N HIS A 67 -14.18 12.55 5.56
CA HIS A 67 -12.77 12.41 5.18
C HIS A 67 -12.52 11.67 3.85
N ASN A 68 -13.38 10.74 3.46
CA ASN A 68 -13.14 9.96 2.24
C ASN A 68 -13.65 10.60 0.95
N THR A 69 -14.05 11.88 1.00
CA THR A 69 -14.53 12.66 -0.14
C THR A 69 -13.52 13.67 -0.68
N HIS A 70 -12.30 13.70 -0.16
CA HIS A 70 -11.26 14.60 -0.66
C HIS A 70 -9.88 13.92 -0.69
N PRO A 71 -9.11 14.04 -1.80
CA PRO A 71 -7.82 13.36 -1.97
C PRO A 71 -6.77 13.66 -0.88
N LYS A 72 -6.82 14.85 -0.27
CA LYS A 72 -5.87 15.24 0.79
C LYS A 72 -5.90 14.30 2.02
N TYR A 73 -6.98 13.59 2.24
CA TYR A 73 -7.08 12.65 3.35
C TYR A 73 -6.35 11.31 3.09
N GLY A 74 -5.87 11.09 1.86
CA GLY A 74 -4.90 10.03 1.56
C GLY A 74 -3.45 10.43 1.85
N VAL A 75 -3.19 11.71 2.18
CA VAL A 75 -1.86 12.22 2.52
C VAL A 75 -1.52 11.85 3.95
N GLY A 76 -0.70 10.82 4.11
CA GLY A 76 -0.14 10.44 5.40
C GLY A 76 1.18 11.17 5.68
N THR A 77 1.90 10.70 6.71
CA THR A 77 3.18 11.32 7.12
C THR A 77 4.25 11.21 6.06
N THR A 78 4.29 10.13 5.29
CA THR A 78 5.27 9.90 4.22
C THR A 78 5.03 10.79 3.02
N GLU A 79 3.78 10.93 2.60
CA GLU A 79 3.37 11.85 1.53
C GLU A 79 3.62 13.30 1.94
N TYR A 80 3.29 13.65 3.18
CA TYR A 80 3.56 14.98 3.72
C TYR A 80 5.06 15.31 3.71
N MET A 81 5.91 14.37 4.13
CA MET A 81 7.36 14.52 4.08
C MET A 81 7.85 14.79 2.65
N ARG A 82 7.37 14.04 1.66
CA ARG A 82 7.72 14.23 0.24
C ARG A 82 7.29 15.58 -0.28
N LEU A 83 6.08 16.04 0.07
CA LEU A 83 5.55 17.36 -0.29
C LEU A 83 6.42 18.51 0.22
N HIS A 84 7.12 18.30 1.34
CA HIS A 84 7.98 19.30 1.99
C HIS A 84 9.47 19.09 1.70
N GLY A 85 9.82 18.37 0.64
CA GLY A 85 11.18 18.26 0.12
C GLY A 85 12.04 17.18 0.78
N GLY A 86 11.44 16.31 1.59
CA GLY A 86 12.09 15.14 2.15
C GLY A 86 11.77 13.86 1.38
N TYR A 87 12.11 12.71 1.96
CA TYR A 87 11.70 11.38 1.52
C TYR A 87 11.43 10.49 2.73
N ALA A 88 10.52 9.55 2.58
CA ALA A 88 10.09 8.67 3.66
C ALA A 88 9.39 7.43 3.11
N ILE A 89 9.45 6.35 3.86
CA ILE A 89 8.88 5.05 3.52
C ILE A 89 7.89 4.65 4.61
N THR A 90 6.70 4.18 4.23
CA THR A 90 5.83 3.46 5.14
C THR A 90 6.24 2.00 5.14
N LEU A 91 6.68 1.48 6.28
CA LEU A 91 6.94 0.06 6.49
C LEU A 91 5.76 -0.58 7.21
N GLU A 92 5.16 -1.55 6.59
CA GLU A 92 4.18 -2.46 7.19
C GLU A 92 4.91 -3.69 7.70
N CYS A 93 4.98 -3.83 9.02
CA CYS A 93 5.83 -4.84 9.69
C CYS A 93 5.18 -6.24 9.77
N GLY A 94 4.07 -6.45 9.11
CA GLY A 94 3.25 -7.66 9.18
C GLY A 94 1.93 -7.45 9.90
N GLN A 95 1.26 -8.52 10.31
CA GLN A 95 -0.03 -8.46 10.99
C GLN A 95 0.12 -7.88 12.41
N HIS A 96 -0.89 -7.13 12.90
CA HIS A 96 -0.87 -6.40 14.18
C HIS A 96 -0.41 -7.23 15.40
N HIS A 97 -0.84 -8.47 15.46
CA HIS A 97 -0.57 -9.37 16.59
C HIS A 97 0.59 -10.34 16.33
N SER A 98 1.29 -10.19 15.20
CA SER A 98 2.45 -11.01 14.90
C SER A 98 3.59 -10.70 15.88
N PRO A 99 4.14 -11.67 16.59
CA PRO A 99 5.25 -11.47 17.52
C PRO A 99 6.54 -11.02 16.82
N SER A 100 6.67 -11.24 15.51
CA SER A 100 7.83 -10.80 14.71
C SER A 100 7.76 -9.33 14.27
N SER A 101 6.59 -8.68 14.30
CA SER A 101 6.44 -7.30 13.81
C SER A 101 7.35 -6.27 14.52
N PRO A 102 7.55 -6.31 15.84
CA PRO A 102 8.50 -5.41 16.51
C PRO A 102 9.94 -5.60 16.05
N GLU A 103 10.37 -6.84 15.82
CA GLU A 103 11.73 -7.14 15.33
C GLU A 103 11.95 -6.61 13.91
N VAL A 104 10.95 -6.75 13.03
CA VAL A 104 10.98 -6.17 11.67
C VAL A 104 11.16 -4.65 11.75
N ALA A 105 10.37 -3.97 12.61
CA ALA A 105 10.48 -2.53 12.80
C ALA A 105 11.86 -2.13 13.35
N TYR A 106 12.34 -2.79 14.38
CA TYR A 106 13.63 -2.52 14.99
C TYR A 106 14.77 -2.65 13.99
N LYS A 107 14.81 -3.76 13.26
CA LYS A 107 15.84 -4.01 12.24
C LYS A 107 15.81 -2.94 11.13
N ALA A 108 14.64 -2.59 10.64
CA ALA A 108 14.51 -1.58 9.61
C ALA A 108 14.98 -0.20 10.10
N ILE A 109 14.65 0.19 11.35
CA ILE A 109 15.10 1.45 11.95
C ILE A 109 16.63 1.46 12.05
N ARG A 110 17.25 0.40 12.55
CA ARG A 110 18.72 0.29 12.68
C ARG A 110 19.38 0.41 11.30
N ASN A 111 18.87 -0.29 10.30
CA ASN A 111 19.37 -0.25 8.94
C ASN A 111 19.31 1.16 8.35
N VAL A 112 18.19 1.86 8.56
CA VAL A 112 18.02 3.24 8.07
C VAL A 112 18.94 4.22 8.79
N MET A 113 19.12 4.07 10.11
CA MET A 113 20.06 4.90 10.88
C MET A 113 21.51 4.74 10.37
N ALA A 114 21.94 3.51 10.10
CA ALA A 114 23.24 3.23 9.52
C ALA A 114 23.36 3.83 8.10
N HIS A 115 22.33 3.64 7.24
CA HIS A 115 22.29 4.20 5.88
C HIS A 115 22.38 5.74 5.86
N LEU A 116 21.81 6.40 6.85
CA LEU A 116 21.85 7.85 6.99
C LEU A 116 23.10 8.39 7.71
N GLY A 117 24.02 7.49 8.12
CA GLY A 117 25.24 7.87 8.86
C GLY A 117 24.97 8.35 10.30
N ILE A 118 23.81 8.03 10.88
CA ILE A 118 23.45 8.41 12.26
C ILE A 118 24.17 7.51 13.28
N THR A 119 24.44 6.28 12.92
CA THR A 119 25.26 5.35 13.70
C THR A 119 26.61 5.19 13.02
N GLY A 120 27.63 4.80 13.78
CA GLY A 120 28.96 4.49 13.21
C GLY A 120 29.03 3.12 12.52
N GLU A 121 27.89 2.49 12.24
CA GLU A 121 27.80 1.17 11.60
C GLU A 121 27.67 1.33 10.08
N ASP A 122 28.23 0.38 9.34
CA ASP A 122 27.97 0.31 7.89
C ASP A 122 26.53 -0.17 7.63
N PRO A 123 25.86 0.42 6.64
CA PRO A 123 24.53 -0.05 6.26
C PRO A 123 24.60 -1.46 5.66
N PRO A 124 23.57 -2.29 5.85
CA PRO A 124 23.56 -3.61 5.24
C PRO A 124 23.59 -3.49 3.72
N GLN A 125 24.25 -4.43 3.07
CA GLN A 125 24.21 -4.49 1.61
C GLN A 125 22.81 -4.87 1.13
N ALA A 126 22.33 -4.15 0.14
CA ALA A 126 21.09 -4.46 -0.52
C ALA A 126 21.20 -5.81 -1.24
N SER A 127 20.49 -6.82 -0.79
CA SER A 127 20.55 -8.17 -1.33
C SER A 127 19.16 -8.82 -1.40
N GLY A 128 18.98 -9.71 -2.34
CA GLY A 128 17.78 -10.52 -2.48
C GLY A 128 16.97 -10.24 -3.76
N LYS A 129 15.95 -11.06 -3.94
CA LYS A 129 14.93 -10.85 -4.98
C LYS A 129 13.83 -9.99 -4.36
N TRP A 130 13.54 -8.88 -5.00
CA TRP A 130 12.48 -7.98 -4.59
C TRP A 130 11.24 -8.15 -5.46
N GLU A 131 10.11 -8.33 -4.82
CA GLU A 131 8.81 -8.25 -5.47
C GLU A 131 8.37 -6.80 -5.49
N ALA A 132 8.05 -6.30 -6.65
CA ALA A 132 7.64 -4.92 -6.87
C ALA A 132 6.22 -4.88 -7.45
N LEU A 133 5.34 -4.20 -6.75
CA LEU A 133 3.92 -4.13 -7.07
C LEU A 133 3.46 -2.67 -7.18
N LYS A 134 2.39 -2.46 -7.94
CA LYS A 134 1.69 -1.18 -8.02
C LYS A 134 0.21 -1.36 -7.73
N ILE A 135 -0.28 -0.68 -6.71
CA ILE A 135 -1.70 -0.52 -6.48
C ILE A 135 -2.27 0.35 -7.60
N ASN A 136 -3.26 -0.15 -8.31
CA ASN A 136 -3.83 0.53 -9.47
C ASN A 136 -5.35 0.69 -9.41
N ASN A 137 -6.02 -0.02 -8.51
CA ASN A 137 -7.45 0.12 -8.29
C ASN A 137 -7.80 -0.04 -6.81
N VAL A 138 -8.90 0.56 -6.39
CA VAL A 138 -9.50 0.40 -5.06
C VAL A 138 -10.98 0.12 -5.23
N ILE A 139 -11.48 -0.85 -4.50
CA ILE A 139 -12.88 -1.26 -4.50
C ILE A 139 -13.48 -0.88 -3.15
N ASP A 140 -14.55 -0.07 -3.18
CA ASP A 140 -15.23 0.34 -1.96
C ASP A 140 -16.30 -0.68 -1.57
N ARG A 141 -16.53 -0.83 -0.27
CA ARG A 141 -17.70 -1.55 0.23
C ARG A 141 -18.93 -0.72 -0.03
N ALA A 142 -19.89 -1.25 -0.80
CA ALA A 142 -21.09 -0.51 -1.17
C ALA A 142 -22.17 -0.61 -0.10
N HIS A 143 -22.29 -1.78 0.56
CA HIS A 143 -23.33 -2.07 1.55
C HIS A 143 -22.80 -2.93 2.69
N GLY A 144 -23.41 -2.83 3.87
CA GLY A 144 -23.04 -3.64 5.03
C GLY A 144 -23.19 -5.15 4.82
N GLY A 145 -24.03 -5.57 3.87
CA GLY A 145 -24.22 -6.95 3.47
C GLY A 145 -23.24 -7.47 2.41
N ASP A 146 -22.33 -6.64 1.91
CA ASP A 146 -21.28 -7.11 1.00
C ASP A 146 -20.34 -8.08 1.73
N GLN A 147 -20.00 -9.19 1.12
CA GLN A 147 -19.22 -10.27 1.74
C GLN A 147 -18.08 -10.71 0.85
N PHE A 148 -16.92 -10.97 1.44
CA PHE A 148 -15.84 -11.65 0.75
C PHE A 148 -16.20 -13.13 0.51
N ALA A 149 -15.74 -13.69 -0.60
CA ALA A 149 -15.95 -15.10 -0.95
C ALA A 149 -15.19 -16.06 -0.02
N ARG A 150 -14.13 -15.58 0.60
CA ARG A 150 -13.29 -16.28 1.60
C ARG A 150 -12.56 -15.28 2.48
N ALA A 151 -11.87 -15.76 3.50
CA ALA A 151 -10.87 -14.95 4.19
C ALA A 151 -9.69 -14.66 3.23
N TRP A 152 -9.44 -13.38 2.98
CA TRP A 152 -8.34 -12.91 2.17
C TRP A 152 -7.23 -12.37 3.05
N ALA A 153 -5.99 -12.70 2.72
CA ALA A 153 -4.79 -12.05 3.24
C ALA A 153 -4.28 -11.01 2.22
N SER A 154 -3.57 -9.99 2.70
CA SER A 154 -2.87 -9.10 1.77
C SER A 154 -1.83 -9.88 0.97
N PHE A 155 -1.83 -9.65 -0.33
CA PHE A 155 -1.00 -10.31 -1.35
C PHE A 155 -1.40 -11.74 -1.70
N ASP A 156 -2.59 -12.18 -1.35
CA ASP A 156 -3.20 -13.34 -1.99
C ASP A 156 -3.28 -13.09 -3.50
N THR A 157 -2.86 -14.07 -4.27
CA THR A 157 -2.86 -14.00 -5.73
C THR A 157 -4.27 -14.11 -6.29
N LEU A 158 -4.52 -13.36 -7.35
CA LEU A 158 -5.77 -13.36 -8.09
C LEU A 158 -5.47 -13.65 -9.57
N LYS A 159 -6.32 -14.47 -10.17
CA LYS A 159 -6.42 -14.66 -11.61
C LYS A 159 -7.62 -13.91 -12.14
N LYS A 160 -7.54 -13.44 -13.40
CA LYS A 160 -8.68 -12.81 -14.05
C LYS A 160 -9.93 -13.68 -13.95
N GLY A 161 -11.01 -13.09 -13.40
CA GLY A 161 -12.29 -13.76 -13.20
C GLY A 161 -12.46 -14.45 -11.85
N ASP A 162 -11.42 -14.53 -11.00
CA ASP A 162 -11.56 -15.08 -9.64
C ASP A 162 -12.62 -14.30 -8.84
N LEU A 163 -13.47 -15.03 -8.15
CA LEU A 163 -14.49 -14.44 -7.28
C LEU A 163 -13.82 -13.91 -6.00
N ILE A 164 -13.88 -12.60 -5.82
CA ILE A 164 -13.34 -11.93 -4.63
C ILE A 164 -14.41 -11.81 -3.55
N GLY A 165 -15.63 -11.49 -3.96
CA GLY A 165 -16.75 -11.32 -3.03
C GLY A 165 -18.07 -11.14 -3.75
N THR A 166 -19.14 -10.94 -2.98
CA THR A 166 -20.50 -10.75 -3.49
C THR A 166 -21.11 -9.51 -2.82
N ARG A 167 -21.75 -8.67 -3.60
CA ARG A 167 -22.53 -7.54 -3.12
C ARG A 167 -23.82 -8.03 -2.45
N HIS A 168 -24.44 -7.21 -1.63
CA HIS A 168 -25.69 -7.52 -0.93
C HIS A 168 -26.85 -7.84 -1.90
N ASP A 169 -26.81 -7.35 -3.13
CA ASP A 169 -27.79 -7.60 -4.19
C ASP A 169 -27.49 -8.86 -5.03
N GLY A 170 -26.47 -9.63 -4.65
CA GLY A 170 -26.03 -10.83 -5.35
C GLY A 170 -25.03 -10.57 -6.49
N THR A 171 -24.69 -9.32 -6.80
CA THR A 171 -23.68 -9.01 -7.82
C THR A 171 -22.31 -9.52 -7.39
N GLU A 172 -21.67 -10.28 -8.23
CA GLU A 172 -20.32 -10.79 -8.00
C GLU A 172 -19.25 -9.72 -8.23
N VAL A 173 -18.28 -9.67 -7.33
CA VAL A 173 -17.07 -8.85 -7.47
C VAL A 173 -15.92 -9.79 -7.85
N ARG A 174 -15.47 -9.68 -9.09
CA ARG A 174 -14.45 -10.54 -9.68
C ARG A 174 -13.18 -9.77 -10.01
N ALA A 175 -12.05 -10.48 -10.00
CA ALA A 175 -10.76 -9.92 -10.39
C ALA A 175 -10.76 -9.50 -11.87
N GLU A 176 -10.42 -8.25 -12.13
CA GLU A 176 -10.36 -7.67 -13.48
C GLU A 176 -9.17 -8.19 -14.31
N GLY A 177 -8.20 -8.81 -13.64
CA GLY A 177 -7.00 -9.33 -14.24
C GLY A 177 -6.16 -10.11 -13.24
N ASP A 178 -5.03 -10.64 -13.68
CA ASP A 178 -4.03 -11.27 -12.82
C ASP A 178 -3.38 -10.21 -11.92
N GLY A 179 -3.17 -10.55 -10.65
CA GLY A 179 -2.60 -9.62 -9.67
C GLY A 179 -2.72 -10.11 -8.24
N TRP A 180 -2.85 -9.15 -7.32
CA TRP A 180 -2.91 -9.40 -5.88
C TRP A 180 -3.98 -8.54 -5.23
N ILE A 181 -4.66 -9.09 -4.24
CA ILE A 181 -5.48 -8.32 -3.31
C ILE A 181 -4.58 -7.69 -2.24
N VAL A 182 -4.83 -6.43 -1.87
CA VAL A 182 -4.06 -5.70 -0.85
C VAL A 182 -5.02 -5.02 0.10
N PHE A 183 -4.72 -5.05 1.38
CA PHE A 183 -5.52 -4.46 2.46
C PHE A 183 -7.01 -4.88 2.43
N PRO A 184 -7.35 -6.19 2.34
CA PRO A 184 -8.74 -6.59 2.47
C PRO A 184 -9.25 -6.26 3.88
N ASP A 185 -10.36 -5.52 3.96
CA ASP A 185 -10.97 -5.13 5.25
C ASP A 185 -12.41 -5.64 5.35
N VAL A 186 -12.59 -6.72 6.11
CA VAL A 186 -13.92 -7.30 6.41
C VAL A 186 -14.78 -6.36 7.24
N GLY A 187 -14.16 -5.42 7.98
CA GLY A 187 -14.82 -4.44 8.83
C GLY A 187 -15.08 -3.09 8.14
N ALA A 188 -14.74 -2.94 6.86
CA ALA A 188 -14.96 -1.70 6.14
C ALA A 188 -16.43 -1.27 6.23
N LYS A 189 -16.67 0.01 6.51
CA LYS A 189 -18.01 0.58 6.48
C LYS A 189 -18.43 0.86 5.04
N PRO A 190 -19.73 0.86 4.71
CA PRO A 190 -20.21 1.31 3.41
C PRO A 190 -19.61 2.67 3.03
N GLY A 191 -19.11 2.78 1.81
CA GLY A 191 -18.43 3.96 1.30
C GLY A 191 -16.93 4.05 1.61
N ASN A 192 -16.37 3.10 2.38
CA ASN A 192 -14.93 3.01 2.63
C ASN A 192 -14.27 1.94 1.75
N GLU A 193 -12.95 1.99 1.69
CA GLU A 193 -12.15 1.03 0.94
C GLU A 193 -12.39 -0.40 1.48
N TRP A 194 -12.80 -1.31 0.59
CA TRP A 194 -12.99 -2.71 0.93
C TRP A 194 -11.72 -3.52 0.70
N PHE A 195 -11.08 -3.27 -0.43
CA PHE A 195 -9.76 -3.79 -0.76
C PHE A 195 -9.14 -3.01 -1.91
N TYR A 196 -7.83 -3.18 -2.07
CA TYR A 196 -7.06 -2.68 -3.20
C TYR A 196 -6.63 -3.82 -4.10
N PHE A 197 -6.46 -3.52 -5.38
CA PHE A 197 -5.92 -4.42 -6.38
C PHE A 197 -4.55 -3.93 -6.84
N ALA A 198 -3.56 -4.85 -6.86
CA ALA A 198 -2.21 -4.55 -7.30
C ALA A 198 -1.77 -5.45 -8.46
N ARG A 199 -0.84 -4.93 -9.26
CA ARG A 199 -0.18 -5.66 -10.35
C ARG A 199 1.34 -5.61 -10.18
N ALA A 200 2.05 -6.51 -10.83
CA ALA A 200 3.50 -6.46 -10.90
C ALA A 200 3.98 -5.13 -11.49
N ASN A 201 5.03 -4.58 -10.92
CA ASN A 201 5.67 -3.35 -11.38
C ASN A 201 7.20 -3.49 -11.37
N PRO A 202 7.77 -4.26 -12.29
CA PRO A 202 9.21 -4.50 -12.33
C PRO A 202 10.04 -3.21 -12.50
N GLU A 203 9.42 -2.16 -13.06
CA GLU A 203 10.08 -0.87 -13.30
C GLU A 203 10.27 0.00 -12.05
N ILE A 204 9.85 -0.46 -10.88
CA ILE A 204 9.95 0.32 -9.63
C ILE A 204 11.40 0.71 -9.29
N TRP A 205 12.35 -0.07 -9.79
CA TRP A 205 13.79 0.07 -9.51
C TRP A 205 14.60 0.76 -10.60
N ASP A 206 14.06 0.98 -11.79
CA ASP A 206 14.77 1.51 -12.98
C ASP A 206 15.10 3.02 -12.93
#